data_b4892c3295b460705187927c68c6f0a5
#
_entry.id   b4892c3295b460705187927c68c6f0a5
#
_cell.length_a   1.000
_cell.length_b   1.000
_cell.length_c   1.000
_cell.angle_alpha   90.00
_cell.angle_beta   90.00
_cell.angle_gamma   90.00
#
_symmetry.space_group_name_H-M   'P 1'
#
loop_
_entity.id
_entity.type
_entity.pdbx_description
1 polymer ?
#
loop_
_entity_poly.entity_id
_entity_poly.type
_entity_poly.pdbx_seq_one_letter_code
_entity_poly.pdbx_strand_id
1 'polypeptide(L)'
;MTNKKTFALLLFWLFFIFAFSYLIPDFSNNYRYMMVEGEDRLIASFYDIVVSQYRHYFTWGGRTPPHVLASSLLYLGKGVTAFATAACYILLVYLIFKISCIEKQVFTKHLNKILFITTMLWICTRNYGEVFFMTVTACNYFFTTTFILFLCTYFAKSFGGNVNTDKQNFSKALIPLFFILGVIAGWCNENTGFAICFASFLAIVYFYFNKKLNAVHMSLFLGFCVGFLILVLSPGNHVRLENMEKGSFDYFEHIFTAIEIFFISLFENSLLLIAMAYLLYLSVKHKILRKYKEQYLQALYLFMVGFASLAIMIFSPNFPARSSTPFTFFSIATVLCLYNIVNKEEIKVMSSVKQKVLYGLALSYFVVTASNAYGALFTIRDDCKQRDVQIQKMISEGQKDLVVEPFRVQTSRYIFIADVRQDPKYFANQILTRYYHLNSIRRSCDYKKSNYPATDFHLIQDYGKKVCESSK
;
A
#
# COMPACT_ATOMS: atom_id res chain seq x y z
N MET A 1 -8.15 17.54 -27.94
CA MET A 1 -7.08 18.12 -27.10
C MET A 1 -7.00 17.47 -25.69
N THR A 2 -8.12 17.11 -25.03
CA THR A 2 -8.12 16.48 -23.70
C THR A 2 -7.36 15.15 -23.62
N ASN A 3 -7.44 14.30 -24.65
CA ASN A 3 -6.77 12.99 -24.66
C ASN A 3 -5.23 13.08 -24.59
N LYS A 4 -4.61 14.05 -25.26
CA LYS A 4 -3.14 14.22 -25.25
C LYS A 4 -2.63 14.64 -23.86
N LYS A 5 -3.34 15.54 -23.17
CA LYS A 5 -2.96 15.98 -21.81
C LYS A 5 -3.09 14.86 -20.78
N THR A 6 -4.16 14.06 -20.88
CA THR A 6 -4.35 12.90 -20.00
C THR A 6 -3.25 11.86 -20.22
N PHE A 7 -2.93 11.56 -21.48
CA PHE A 7 -1.85 10.64 -21.81
C PHE A 7 -0.48 11.14 -21.29
N ALA A 8 -0.19 12.44 -21.46
CA ALA A 8 1.03 13.04 -20.92
C ALA A 8 1.12 12.93 -19.39
N LEU A 9 0.00 13.14 -18.67
CA LEU A 9 -0.06 12.98 -17.21
C LEU A 9 0.20 11.51 -16.80
N LEU A 10 -0.39 10.55 -17.51
CA LEU A 10 -0.17 9.12 -17.23
C LEU A 10 1.27 8.69 -17.51
N LEU A 11 1.86 9.18 -18.61
CA LEU A 11 3.28 8.95 -18.92
C LEU A 11 4.18 9.59 -17.85
N PHE A 12 3.88 10.82 -17.43
CA PHE A 12 4.63 11.45 -16.35
C PHE A 12 4.65 10.57 -15.10
N TRP A 13 3.49 10.08 -14.63
CA TRP A 13 3.43 9.22 -13.46
C TRP A 13 4.12 7.87 -13.69
N LEU A 14 3.98 7.29 -14.88
CA LEU A 14 4.67 6.03 -15.21
C LEU A 14 6.19 6.20 -15.07
N PHE A 15 6.76 7.25 -15.68
CA PHE A 15 8.20 7.49 -15.61
C PHE A 15 8.66 7.96 -14.22
N PHE A 16 7.87 8.78 -13.53
CA PHE A 16 8.17 9.23 -12.18
C PHE A 16 8.27 8.05 -11.21
N ILE A 17 7.26 7.19 -11.19
CA ILE A 17 7.24 6.00 -10.31
C ILE A 17 8.33 5.00 -10.71
N PHE A 18 8.53 4.77 -12.01
CA PHE A 18 9.61 3.91 -12.51
C PHE A 18 10.98 4.42 -12.04
N ALA A 19 11.28 5.70 -12.29
CA ALA A 19 12.57 6.28 -11.95
C ALA A 19 12.83 6.21 -10.43
N PHE A 20 11.83 6.55 -9.63
CA PHE A 20 11.95 6.50 -8.18
C PHE A 20 12.16 5.07 -7.67
N SER A 21 11.35 4.11 -8.14
CA SER A 21 11.48 2.69 -7.77
C SER A 21 12.81 2.07 -8.26
N TYR A 22 13.32 2.50 -9.41
CA TYR A 22 14.61 2.02 -9.93
C TYR A 22 15.80 2.57 -9.15
N LEU A 23 15.73 3.83 -8.72
CA LEU A 23 16.84 4.52 -8.08
C LEU A 23 16.95 4.23 -6.58
N ILE A 24 15.85 3.92 -5.88
CA ILE A 24 15.87 3.66 -4.44
C ILE A 24 16.66 2.38 -4.13
N PRO A 25 17.60 2.41 -3.16
CA PRO A 25 18.32 1.21 -2.73
C PRO A 25 17.40 0.18 -2.08
N ASP A 26 17.87 -1.05 -2.00
CA ASP A 26 17.22 -2.09 -1.21
C ASP A 26 17.64 -1.99 0.26
N PHE A 27 16.71 -2.29 1.18
CA PHE A 27 16.93 -2.24 2.62
C PHE A 27 16.44 -3.54 3.28
N SER A 28 16.89 -3.77 4.50
CA SER A 28 16.60 -4.87 5.41
C SER A 28 15.62 -5.96 4.90
N ASN A 29 14.32 -5.71 4.85
CA ASN A 29 13.33 -6.71 4.43
C ASN A 29 13.52 -7.17 2.98
N ASN A 30 13.95 -6.31 2.06
CA ASN A 30 14.24 -6.75 0.69
C ASN A 30 15.38 -7.78 0.69
N TYR A 31 16.45 -7.55 1.45
CA TYR A 31 17.55 -8.53 1.60
C TYR A 31 17.08 -9.85 2.19
N ARG A 32 16.17 -9.83 3.19
CA ARG A 32 15.57 -11.05 3.73
C ARG A 32 14.87 -11.88 2.66
N TYR A 33 14.07 -11.23 1.81
CA TYR A 33 13.30 -11.91 0.76
C TYR A 33 14.11 -12.22 -0.51
N MET A 34 15.37 -11.79 -0.59
CA MET A 34 16.38 -12.26 -1.55
C MET A 34 17.04 -13.57 -1.10
N MET A 35 16.89 -13.97 0.17
CA MET A 35 17.47 -15.20 0.71
C MET A 35 16.41 -16.30 0.85
N VAL A 36 16.85 -17.55 0.82
CA VAL A 36 15.99 -18.69 1.11
C VAL A 36 15.71 -18.76 2.62
N GLU A 37 14.44 -18.82 2.99
CA GLU A 37 14.05 -18.86 4.41
C GLU A 37 14.67 -20.08 5.11
N GLY A 38 15.34 -19.82 6.24
CA GLY A 38 16.06 -20.84 7.01
C GLY A 38 17.43 -21.26 6.45
N GLU A 39 17.92 -20.62 5.37
CA GLU A 39 19.24 -20.87 4.79
C GLU A 39 20.00 -19.55 4.58
N ASP A 40 21.33 -19.58 4.71
CA ASP A 40 22.20 -18.42 4.52
C ASP A 40 22.69 -18.33 3.06
N ARG A 41 21.78 -18.48 2.11
CA ARG A 41 22.06 -18.35 0.67
C ARG A 41 20.99 -17.55 -0.05
N LEU A 42 21.37 -16.97 -1.16
CA LEU A 42 20.45 -16.23 -2.04
C LEU A 42 19.53 -17.18 -2.81
N ILE A 43 18.36 -16.68 -3.18
CA ILE A 43 17.43 -17.31 -4.13
C ILE A 43 18.09 -17.35 -5.51
N ALA A 44 18.23 -18.57 -6.06
CA ALA A 44 18.85 -18.81 -7.35
C ALA A 44 17.84 -19.31 -8.41
N SER A 45 16.61 -19.65 -8.00
CA SER A 45 15.58 -20.18 -8.90
C SER A 45 14.16 -19.87 -8.39
N PHE A 46 13.16 -20.01 -9.27
CA PHE A 46 11.76 -19.97 -8.84
C PHE A 46 11.37 -21.10 -7.89
N TYR A 47 12.04 -22.25 -7.98
CA TYR A 47 11.86 -23.34 -7.03
C TYR A 47 12.30 -22.92 -5.62
N ASP A 48 13.41 -22.20 -5.48
CA ASP A 48 13.84 -21.64 -4.17
C ASP A 48 12.80 -20.70 -3.59
N ILE A 49 12.11 -19.91 -4.42
CA ILE A 49 11.02 -19.04 -3.97
C ILE A 49 9.88 -19.87 -3.37
N VAL A 50 9.47 -20.95 -4.04
CA VAL A 50 8.41 -21.85 -3.55
C VAL A 50 8.80 -22.48 -2.22
N VAL A 51 10.02 -23.04 -2.13
CA VAL A 51 10.56 -23.64 -0.90
C VAL A 51 10.66 -22.62 0.23
N SER A 52 11.18 -21.42 -0.07
CA SER A 52 11.30 -20.33 0.90
C SER A 52 9.94 -19.92 1.45
N GLN A 53 8.93 -19.74 0.58
CA GLN A 53 7.60 -19.30 1.00
C GLN A 53 6.80 -20.42 1.70
N TYR A 54 7.03 -21.68 1.35
CA TYR A 54 6.52 -22.82 2.10
C TYR A 54 7.06 -22.80 3.55
N ARG A 55 8.39 -22.70 3.73
CA ARG A 55 9.01 -22.60 5.07
C ARG A 55 8.50 -21.38 5.84
N HIS A 56 8.45 -20.21 5.18
CA HIS A 56 7.98 -18.96 5.76
C HIS A 56 6.54 -19.06 6.29
N TYR A 57 5.66 -19.79 5.61
CA TYR A 57 4.29 -20.04 6.04
C TYR A 57 4.21 -20.74 7.39
N PHE A 58 5.14 -21.64 7.68
CA PHE A 58 5.20 -22.39 8.95
C PHE A 58 6.00 -21.70 10.05
N THR A 59 6.96 -20.82 9.70
CA THR A 59 7.91 -20.26 10.67
C THR A 59 7.68 -18.81 11.03
N TRP A 60 6.97 -18.04 10.16
CA TRP A 60 6.87 -16.60 10.37
C TRP A 60 5.50 -15.99 10.10
N GLY A 61 4.79 -16.37 9.05
CA GLY A 61 3.49 -15.79 8.76
C GLY A 61 2.84 -16.22 7.46
N GLY A 62 1.50 -16.10 7.39
CA GLY A 62 0.65 -16.69 6.38
C GLY A 62 0.53 -15.96 5.04
N ARG A 63 1.11 -14.78 4.85
CA ARG A 63 0.93 -13.90 3.66
C ARG A 63 1.67 -14.44 2.42
N THR A 64 1.41 -15.68 2.02
CA THR A 64 2.18 -16.33 0.94
C THR A 64 2.06 -15.63 -0.42
N PRO A 65 0.88 -15.26 -0.96
CA PRO A 65 0.81 -14.68 -2.31
C PRO A 65 1.62 -13.39 -2.48
N PRO A 66 1.53 -12.36 -1.61
CA PRO A 66 2.35 -11.16 -1.75
C PRO A 66 3.84 -11.40 -1.52
N HIS A 67 4.22 -12.38 -0.70
CA HIS A 67 5.62 -12.70 -0.46
C HIS A 67 6.24 -13.48 -1.63
N VAL A 68 5.50 -14.39 -2.27
CA VAL A 68 5.91 -15.00 -3.55
C VAL A 68 6.15 -13.92 -4.60
N LEU A 69 5.23 -12.96 -4.73
CA LEU A 69 5.39 -11.85 -5.66
C LEU A 69 6.63 -11.01 -5.33
N ALA A 70 6.84 -10.68 -4.05
CA ALA A 70 8.00 -9.89 -3.60
C ALA A 70 9.33 -10.59 -3.92
N SER A 71 9.48 -11.87 -3.53
CA SER A 71 10.68 -12.65 -3.83
C SER A 71 10.90 -12.80 -5.34
N SER A 72 9.82 -12.98 -6.13
CA SER A 72 9.92 -13.06 -7.59
C SER A 72 10.40 -11.75 -8.22
N LEU A 73 9.86 -10.61 -7.78
CA LEU A 73 10.30 -9.30 -8.29
C LEU A 73 11.75 -9.00 -7.91
N LEU A 74 12.16 -9.32 -6.67
CA LEU A 74 13.55 -9.16 -6.22
C LEU A 74 14.51 -10.08 -6.99
N TYR A 75 14.12 -11.33 -7.26
CA TYR A 75 14.89 -12.28 -8.07
C TYR A 75 15.04 -11.82 -9.51
N LEU A 76 13.98 -11.28 -10.12
CA LEU A 76 14.00 -10.77 -11.50
C LEU A 76 14.77 -9.44 -11.63
N GLY A 77 15.10 -8.80 -10.51
CA GLY A 77 15.95 -7.63 -10.44
C GLY A 77 15.23 -6.28 -10.53
N LYS A 78 16.02 -5.24 -10.30
CA LYS A 78 15.55 -3.87 -10.04
C LYS A 78 14.74 -3.26 -11.19
N GLY A 79 15.14 -3.51 -12.44
CA GLY A 79 14.43 -2.99 -13.62
C GLY A 79 13.02 -3.56 -13.75
N VAL A 80 12.87 -4.88 -13.56
CA VAL A 80 11.56 -5.56 -13.61
C VAL A 80 10.67 -5.08 -12.46
N THR A 81 11.22 -4.98 -11.25
CA THR A 81 10.52 -4.45 -10.07
C THR A 81 10.01 -3.03 -10.30
N ALA A 82 10.87 -2.14 -10.81
CA ALA A 82 10.51 -0.75 -11.08
C ALA A 82 9.41 -0.64 -12.16
N PHE A 83 9.50 -1.44 -13.21
CA PHE A 83 8.48 -1.48 -14.25
C PHE A 83 7.14 -2.01 -13.71
N ALA A 84 7.16 -3.12 -12.96
CA ALA A 84 5.96 -3.69 -12.34
C ALA A 84 5.29 -2.70 -11.39
N THR A 85 6.08 -1.98 -10.57
CA THR A 85 5.59 -0.94 -9.66
C THR A 85 4.92 0.20 -10.42
N ALA A 86 5.55 0.71 -11.48
CA ALA A 86 5.00 1.78 -12.30
C ALA A 86 3.73 1.36 -13.05
N ALA A 87 3.73 0.17 -13.64
CA ALA A 87 2.56 -0.39 -14.33
C ALA A 87 1.39 -0.60 -13.36
N CYS A 88 1.65 -1.16 -12.16
CA CYS A 88 0.64 -1.34 -11.12
C CYS A 88 0.09 -0.01 -10.62
N TYR A 89 0.92 1.06 -10.53
CA TYR A 89 0.43 2.40 -10.17
C TYR A 89 -0.59 2.93 -11.20
N ILE A 90 -0.31 2.80 -12.49
CA ILE A 90 -1.24 3.20 -13.53
C ILE A 90 -2.51 2.34 -13.50
N LEU A 91 -2.37 1.03 -13.24
CA LEU A 91 -3.50 0.13 -13.04
C LEU A 91 -4.35 0.54 -11.84
N LEU A 92 -3.74 0.90 -10.70
CA LEU A 92 -4.45 1.42 -9.53
C LEU A 92 -5.26 2.67 -9.87
N VAL A 93 -4.66 3.66 -10.53
CA VAL A 93 -5.34 4.89 -10.96
C VAL A 93 -6.53 4.56 -11.88
N TYR A 94 -6.34 3.64 -12.83
CA TYR A 94 -7.40 3.17 -13.72
C TYR A 94 -8.53 2.46 -12.95
N LEU A 95 -8.21 1.58 -12.01
CA LEU A 95 -9.20 0.83 -11.24
C LEU A 95 -9.99 1.74 -10.30
N ILE A 96 -9.35 2.69 -9.61
CA ILE A 96 -10.05 3.71 -8.80
C ILE A 96 -11.03 4.50 -9.67
N PHE A 97 -10.59 4.94 -10.84
CA PHE A 97 -11.49 5.61 -11.80
C PHE A 97 -12.64 4.70 -12.21
N LYS A 98 -12.36 3.48 -12.65
CA LYS A 98 -13.35 2.53 -13.17
C LYS A 98 -14.37 2.12 -12.11
N ILE A 99 -13.93 1.79 -10.89
CA ILE A 99 -14.82 1.34 -9.81
C ILE A 99 -15.75 2.46 -9.34
N SER A 100 -15.32 3.72 -9.40
CA SER A 100 -16.11 4.88 -9.00
C SER A 100 -17.08 5.39 -10.07
N CYS A 101 -16.95 4.98 -11.33
CA CYS A 101 -17.88 5.39 -12.39
C CYS A 101 -19.27 4.84 -12.16
N ILE A 102 -20.31 5.66 -12.24
CA ILE A 102 -21.71 5.26 -12.18
C ILE A 102 -22.31 4.98 -13.58
N GLU A 103 -21.60 5.39 -14.63
CA GLU A 103 -21.91 5.15 -16.05
C GLU A 103 -20.66 4.79 -16.82
N LYS A 104 -20.82 4.33 -18.08
CA LYS A 104 -19.68 4.07 -18.96
C LYS A 104 -18.96 5.38 -19.28
N GLN A 105 -17.72 5.51 -18.87
CA GLN A 105 -16.85 6.66 -19.10
C GLN A 105 -15.52 6.20 -19.70
N VAL A 106 -15.01 6.99 -20.66
CA VAL A 106 -13.72 6.74 -21.30
C VAL A 106 -12.62 7.36 -20.44
N PHE A 107 -11.78 6.54 -19.83
CA PHE A 107 -10.72 6.95 -18.89
C PHE A 107 -9.89 8.14 -19.38
N THR A 108 -9.40 8.07 -20.62
CA THR A 108 -8.51 9.11 -21.20
C THR A 108 -9.18 10.45 -21.44
N LYS A 109 -10.51 10.57 -21.31
CA LYS A 109 -11.24 11.85 -21.49
C LYS A 109 -11.42 12.63 -20.19
N HIS A 110 -11.03 12.10 -19.04
CA HIS A 110 -11.33 12.67 -17.72
C HIS A 110 -10.08 13.12 -16.95
N LEU A 111 -9.30 14.04 -17.53
CA LEU A 111 -8.07 14.59 -16.94
C LEU A 111 -8.23 14.99 -15.47
N ASN A 112 -9.29 15.75 -15.14
CA ASN A 112 -9.50 16.26 -13.78
C ASN A 112 -9.70 15.13 -12.75
N LYS A 113 -10.36 14.02 -13.14
CA LYS A 113 -10.54 12.86 -12.23
C LYS A 113 -9.22 12.12 -12.00
N ILE A 114 -8.43 11.96 -13.06
CA ILE A 114 -7.12 11.30 -12.96
C ILE A 114 -6.16 12.18 -12.14
N LEU A 115 -6.16 13.48 -12.37
CA LEU A 115 -5.40 14.44 -11.56
C LEU A 115 -5.82 14.38 -10.08
N PHE A 116 -7.13 14.34 -9.80
CA PHE A 116 -7.63 14.16 -8.43
C PHE A 116 -7.12 12.86 -7.80
N ILE A 117 -7.24 11.72 -8.50
CA ILE A 117 -6.78 10.42 -7.99
C ILE A 117 -5.28 10.47 -7.65
N THR A 118 -4.45 10.90 -8.60
CA THR A 118 -2.99 10.91 -8.42
C THR A 118 -2.55 11.89 -7.33
N THR A 119 -3.22 13.04 -7.22
CA THR A 119 -3.00 14.02 -6.16
C THR A 119 -3.37 13.45 -4.79
N MET A 120 -4.53 12.80 -4.66
CA MET A 120 -4.96 12.22 -3.38
C MET A 120 -4.11 11.01 -2.99
N LEU A 121 -3.65 10.21 -3.94
CA LEU A 121 -2.66 9.16 -3.66
C LEU A 121 -1.38 9.76 -3.09
N TRP A 122 -0.87 10.86 -3.64
CA TRP A 122 0.35 11.52 -3.17
C TRP A 122 0.17 12.15 -1.78
N ILE A 123 -0.94 12.85 -1.53
CA ILE A 123 -1.17 13.60 -0.29
C ILE A 123 -1.63 12.69 0.85
N CYS A 124 -2.54 11.75 0.60
CA CYS A 124 -3.23 11.00 1.66
C CYS A 124 -2.57 9.65 1.98
N THR A 125 -1.67 9.10 1.13
CA THR A 125 -1.02 7.84 1.46
C THR A 125 0.05 8.06 2.53
N ARG A 126 -0.21 7.51 3.71
CA ARG A 126 0.75 7.48 4.80
C ARG A 126 1.94 6.61 4.42
N ASN A 127 3.17 7.05 4.73
CA ASN A 127 4.39 6.33 4.38
C ASN A 127 4.47 5.99 2.87
N TYR A 128 4.23 6.96 2.01
CA TYR A 128 4.21 6.79 0.55
C TYR A 128 5.44 6.04 0.03
N GLY A 129 6.64 6.43 0.50
CA GLY A 129 7.91 5.80 0.11
C GLY A 129 7.97 4.32 0.46
N GLU A 130 7.48 3.95 1.64
CA GLU A 130 7.42 2.56 2.09
C GLU A 130 6.40 1.74 1.30
N VAL A 131 5.21 2.32 1.08
CA VAL A 131 4.08 1.65 0.43
C VAL A 131 4.34 1.39 -1.05
N PHE A 132 4.96 2.34 -1.76
CA PHE A 132 5.14 2.22 -3.21
C PHE A 132 6.53 1.72 -3.61
N PHE A 133 7.58 2.01 -2.85
CA PHE A 133 8.95 1.79 -3.31
C PHE A 133 9.73 0.73 -2.55
N MET A 134 9.28 0.31 -1.37
CA MET A 134 9.87 -0.85 -0.70
C MET A 134 9.19 -2.12 -1.20
N THR A 135 9.90 -2.94 -1.98
CA THR A 135 9.32 -4.05 -2.76
C THR A 135 8.44 -4.98 -1.91
N VAL A 136 8.94 -5.43 -0.76
CA VAL A 136 8.17 -6.33 0.13
C VAL A 136 6.90 -5.66 0.66
N THR A 137 7.00 -4.41 1.10
CA THR A 137 5.84 -3.64 1.58
C THR A 137 4.87 -3.31 0.45
N ALA A 138 5.38 -2.94 -0.72
CA ALA A 138 4.58 -2.67 -1.90
C ALA A 138 3.74 -3.90 -2.30
N CYS A 139 4.33 -5.09 -2.32
CA CYS A 139 3.61 -6.33 -2.61
C CYS A 139 2.53 -6.61 -1.57
N ASN A 140 2.81 -6.38 -0.28
CA ASN A 140 1.85 -6.63 0.80
C ASN A 140 0.67 -5.64 0.83
N TYR A 141 0.86 -4.37 0.44
CA TYR A 141 -0.18 -3.34 0.60
C TYR A 141 -0.63 -2.75 -0.73
N PHE A 142 0.29 -2.28 -1.57
CA PHE A 142 -0.04 -1.59 -2.82
C PHE A 142 -0.54 -2.55 -3.90
N PHE A 143 0.26 -3.58 -4.25
CA PHE A 143 -0.14 -4.58 -5.26
C PHE A 143 -1.38 -5.36 -4.81
N THR A 144 -1.39 -5.80 -3.56
CA THR A 144 -2.51 -6.52 -2.96
C THR A 144 -3.81 -5.69 -2.99
N THR A 145 -3.77 -4.43 -2.54
CA THR A 145 -4.97 -3.58 -2.54
C THR A 145 -5.43 -3.27 -3.97
N THR A 146 -4.51 -3.11 -4.91
CA THR A 146 -4.84 -2.93 -6.34
C THR A 146 -5.55 -4.16 -6.90
N PHE A 147 -5.07 -5.36 -6.58
CA PHE A 147 -5.72 -6.62 -6.96
C PHE A 147 -7.11 -6.77 -6.33
N ILE A 148 -7.24 -6.45 -5.04
CA ILE A 148 -8.53 -6.47 -4.33
C ILE A 148 -9.51 -5.47 -4.94
N LEU A 149 -9.08 -4.25 -5.27
CA LEU A 149 -9.89 -3.25 -5.98
C LEU A 149 -10.44 -3.80 -7.31
N PHE A 150 -9.61 -4.54 -8.05
CA PHE A 150 -10.04 -5.20 -9.29
C PHE A 150 -11.20 -6.15 -9.03
N LEU A 151 -11.11 -7.03 -8.03
CA LEU A 151 -12.17 -7.99 -7.71
C LEU A 151 -13.41 -7.33 -7.10
N CYS A 152 -13.22 -6.33 -6.22
CA CYS A 152 -14.30 -5.53 -5.65
C CYS A 152 -15.09 -4.75 -6.72
N THR A 153 -14.50 -4.50 -7.89
CA THR A 153 -15.19 -3.83 -9.00
C THR A 153 -16.45 -4.63 -9.42
N TYR A 154 -16.41 -5.95 -9.35
CA TYR A 154 -17.55 -6.79 -9.68
C TYR A 154 -18.72 -6.55 -8.71
N PHE A 155 -18.47 -6.61 -7.39
CA PHE A 155 -19.49 -6.30 -6.37
C PHE A 155 -20.01 -4.87 -6.49
N ALA A 156 -19.11 -3.90 -6.58
CA ALA A 156 -19.46 -2.49 -6.65
C ALA A 156 -20.37 -2.17 -7.85
N LYS A 157 -20.08 -2.75 -9.02
CA LYS A 157 -20.88 -2.52 -10.24
C LYS A 157 -22.24 -3.21 -10.21
N SER A 158 -22.39 -4.28 -9.44
CA SER A 158 -23.65 -5.02 -9.29
C SER A 158 -24.70 -4.23 -8.52
N PHE A 159 -24.34 -3.25 -7.69
CA PHE A 159 -25.30 -2.34 -7.07
C PHE A 159 -26.01 -1.48 -8.13
N GLY A 160 -25.28 -0.89 -9.06
CA GLY A 160 -25.81 0.10 -10.02
C GLY A 160 -26.59 -0.47 -11.22
N GLY A 161 -26.84 -1.77 -11.28
CA GLY A 161 -27.55 -2.39 -12.42
C GLY A 161 -26.77 -2.35 -13.75
N ASN A 162 -25.54 -1.85 -13.75
CA ASN A 162 -24.67 -1.77 -14.94
C ASN A 162 -24.03 -3.10 -15.33
N VAL A 163 -24.15 -4.11 -14.47
CA VAL A 163 -23.90 -5.50 -14.81
C VAL A 163 -25.26 -6.06 -15.21
N ASN A 164 -25.51 -6.25 -16.51
CA ASN A 164 -26.66 -6.99 -17.00
C ASN A 164 -26.53 -8.42 -16.46
N THR A 165 -27.03 -8.64 -15.23
CA THR A 165 -26.99 -9.94 -14.53
C THR A 165 -27.70 -11.01 -15.35
N ASP A 166 -28.70 -10.63 -16.15
CA ASP A 166 -29.45 -11.51 -17.03
C ASP A 166 -28.74 -11.86 -18.35
N LYS A 167 -27.70 -11.09 -18.76
CA LYS A 167 -26.98 -11.29 -20.03
C LYS A 167 -25.50 -11.63 -19.90
N GLN A 168 -24.88 -11.49 -18.74
CA GLN A 168 -23.55 -12.05 -18.51
C GLN A 168 -23.69 -13.52 -18.05
N ASN A 169 -24.11 -14.37 -18.98
CA ASN A 169 -23.78 -15.79 -18.91
C ASN A 169 -22.25 -15.90 -18.99
N PHE A 170 -21.57 -15.60 -17.86
CA PHE A 170 -20.20 -16.07 -17.72
C PHE A 170 -20.23 -17.57 -17.97
N SER A 171 -19.39 -18.03 -18.89
CA SER A 171 -19.20 -19.47 -19.06
C SER A 171 -19.04 -20.09 -17.67
N LYS A 172 -19.81 -21.15 -17.38
CA LYS A 172 -19.71 -21.86 -16.09
C LYS A 172 -18.26 -22.22 -15.75
N ALA A 173 -17.41 -22.38 -16.77
CA ALA A 173 -15.97 -22.60 -16.64
C ALA A 173 -15.20 -21.45 -15.95
N LEU A 174 -15.72 -20.21 -15.93
CA LEU A 174 -15.06 -19.08 -15.25
C LEU A 174 -15.39 -19.00 -13.75
N ILE A 175 -16.40 -19.71 -13.27
CA ILE A 175 -16.75 -19.70 -11.84
C ILE A 175 -15.59 -20.22 -10.96
N PRO A 176 -14.91 -21.34 -11.29
CA PRO A 176 -13.74 -21.80 -10.54
C PRO A 176 -12.59 -20.76 -10.57
N LEU A 177 -12.39 -20.06 -11.69
CA LEU A 177 -11.38 -19.01 -11.77
C LEU A 177 -11.66 -17.89 -10.76
N PHE A 178 -12.92 -17.42 -10.64
CA PHE A 178 -13.28 -16.41 -9.66
C PHE A 178 -13.11 -16.91 -8.22
N PHE A 179 -13.34 -18.18 -7.96
CA PHE A 179 -13.05 -18.78 -6.65
C PHE A 179 -11.55 -18.74 -6.35
N ILE A 180 -10.69 -19.17 -7.28
CA ILE A 180 -9.22 -19.16 -7.11
C ILE A 180 -8.71 -17.72 -6.90
N LEU A 181 -9.17 -16.76 -7.70
CA LEU A 181 -8.81 -15.34 -7.54
C LEU A 181 -9.28 -14.81 -6.18
N GLY A 182 -10.45 -15.25 -5.72
CA GLY A 182 -10.96 -14.94 -4.38
C GLY A 182 -10.04 -15.50 -3.28
N VAL A 183 -9.62 -16.77 -3.39
CA VAL A 183 -8.70 -17.40 -2.44
C VAL A 183 -7.39 -16.61 -2.38
N ILE A 184 -6.80 -16.29 -3.51
CA ILE A 184 -5.56 -15.48 -3.56
C ILE A 184 -5.76 -14.14 -2.85
N ALA A 185 -6.87 -13.43 -3.10
CA ALA A 185 -7.14 -12.12 -2.50
C ALA A 185 -7.34 -12.19 -0.98
N GLY A 186 -8.10 -13.17 -0.49
CA GLY A 186 -8.30 -13.40 0.94
C GLY A 186 -7.01 -13.80 1.67
N TRP A 187 -6.11 -14.47 0.96
CA TRP A 187 -4.81 -14.95 1.49
C TRP A 187 -3.70 -13.90 1.49
N CYS A 188 -3.96 -12.70 0.98
CA CYS A 188 -2.89 -11.69 0.84
C CYS A 188 -2.54 -10.96 2.15
N ASN A 189 -3.54 -10.46 2.90
CA ASN A 189 -3.28 -9.62 4.07
C ASN A 189 -4.47 -9.69 5.05
N GLU A 190 -4.21 -9.75 6.35
CA GLU A 190 -5.21 -9.98 7.40
C GLU A 190 -6.29 -8.90 7.41
N ASN A 191 -5.89 -7.63 7.33
CA ASN A 191 -6.83 -6.51 7.40
C ASN A 191 -7.72 -6.41 6.15
N THR A 192 -7.14 -6.59 4.97
CA THR A 192 -7.93 -6.58 3.73
C THR A 192 -8.74 -7.85 3.54
N GLY A 193 -8.21 -9.02 3.93
CA GLY A 193 -8.93 -10.29 3.92
C GLY A 193 -10.20 -10.23 4.75
N PHE A 194 -10.11 -9.75 5.99
CA PHE A 194 -11.28 -9.49 6.84
C PHE A 194 -12.26 -8.52 6.17
N ALA A 195 -11.75 -7.39 5.67
CA ALA A 195 -12.58 -6.32 5.13
C ALA A 195 -13.39 -6.76 3.91
N ILE A 196 -12.76 -7.52 2.98
CA ILE A 196 -13.48 -8.04 1.80
C ILE A 196 -14.49 -9.13 2.16
N CYS A 197 -14.20 -10.00 3.13
CA CYS A 197 -15.17 -10.97 3.64
C CYS A 197 -16.37 -10.25 4.24
N PHE A 198 -16.15 -9.30 5.14
CA PHE A 198 -17.19 -8.56 5.82
C PHE A 198 -18.07 -7.75 4.85
N ALA A 199 -17.46 -6.89 4.03
CA ALA A 199 -18.21 -6.03 3.11
C ALA A 199 -18.93 -6.83 2.02
N SER A 200 -18.30 -7.91 1.49
CA SER A 200 -18.94 -8.78 0.49
C SER A 200 -20.07 -9.61 1.08
N PHE A 201 -19.98 -10.02 2.35
CA PHE A 201 -21.10 -10.64 3.05
C PHE A 201 -22.33 -9.73 3.09
N LEU A 202 -22.15 -8.47 3.50
CA LEU A 202 -23.24 -7.48 3.50
C LEU A 202 -23.81 -7.24 2.09
N ALA A 203 -22.94 -7.19 1.07
CA ALA A 203 -23.35 -7.06 -0.32
C ALA A 203 -24.17 -8.28 -0.79
N ILE A 204 -23.77 -9.50 -0.44
CA ILE A 204 -24.49 -10.75 -0.76
C ILE A 204 -25.86 -10.75 -0.13
N VAL A 205 -25.97 -10.38 1.15
CA VAL A 205 -27.28 -10.26 1.82
C VAL A 205 -28.18 -9.29 1.07
N TYR A 206 -27.65 -8.12 0.70
CA TYR A 206 -28.40 -7.15 -0.10
C TYR A 206 -28.82 -7.72 -1.48
N PHE A 207 -27.90 -8.38 -2.20
CA PHE A 207 -28.18 -8.94 -3.53
C PHE A 207 -29.18 -10.10 -3.46
N TYR A 208 -29.15 -10.91 -2.40
CA TYR A 208 -30.11 -11.97 -2.18
C TYR A 208 -31.54 -11.42 -2.09
N PHE A 209 -31.78 -10.46 -1.20
CA PHE A 209 -33.12 -9.86 -1.03
C PHE A 209 -33.58 -9.06 -2.24
N ASN A 210 -32.67 -8.52 -3.05
CA ASN A 210 -33.01 -7.77 -4.27
C ASN A 210 -32.92 -8.61 -5.55
N LYS A 211 -32.80 -9.95 -5.44
CA LYS A 211 -32.72 -10.89 -6.58
C LYS A 211 -31.59 -10.58 -7.57
N LYS A 212 -30.49 -9.99 -7.10
CA LYS A 212 -29.29 -9.64 -7.90
C LYS A 212 -28.14 -10.62 -7.66
N LEU A 213 -28.29 -11.59 -6.75
CA LEU A 213 -27.24 -12.55 -6.41
C LEU A 213 -27.02 -13.53 -7.57
N ASN A 214 -25.74 -13.80 -7.88
CA ASN A 214 -25.37 -14.79 -8.90
C ASN A 214 -24.18 -15.64 -8.44
N ALA A 215 -23.86 -16.69 -9.23
CA ALA A 215 -22.81 -17.66 -8.90
C ALA A 215 -21.41 -17.02 -8.77
N VAL A 216 -21.11 -15.95 -9.50
CA VAL A 216 -19.81 -15.26 -9.40
C VAL A 216 -19.67 -14.55 -8.06
N HIS A 217 -20.73 -13.89 -7.55
CA HIS A 217 -20.70 -13.28 -6.22
C HIS A 217 -20.39 -14.32 -5.14
N MET A 218 -21.08 -15.48 -5.19
CA MET A 218 -20.85 -16.56 -4.23
C MET A 218 -19.46 -17.15 -4.36
N SER A 219 -18.99 -17.37 -5.58
CA SER A 219 -17.68 -17.93 -5.86
C SER A 219 -16.55 -17.04 -5.33
N LEU A 220 -16.59 -15.72 -5.61
CA LEU A 220 -15.64 -14.75 -5.07
C LEU A 220 -15.69 -14.69 -3.53
N PHE A 221 -16.91 -14.61 -2.96
CA PHE A 221 -17.07 -14.53 -1.51
C PHE A 221 -16.52 -15.76 -0.79
N LEU A 222 -16.88 -16.95 -1.26
CA LEU A 222 -16.37 -18.20 -0.69
C LEU A 222 -14.85 -18.27 -0.85
N GLY A 223 -14.32 -17.84 -1.99
CA GLY A 223 -12.88 -17.72 -2.20
C GLY A 223 -12.23 -16.78 -1.19
N PHE A 224 -12.79 -15.59 -0.96
CA PHE A 224 -12.29 -14.65 0.04
C PHE A 224 -12.24 -15.28 1.43
N CYS A 225 -13.31 -15.95 1.84
CA CYS A 225 -13.39 -16.61 3.14
C CYS A 225 -12.34 -17.73 3.28
N VAL A 226 -12.20 -18.60 2.28
CA VAL A 226 -11.22 -19.69 2.30
C VAL A 226 -9.79 -19.11 2.36
N GLY A 227 -9.46 -18.11 1.52
CA GLY A 227 -8.16 -17.47 1.52
C GLY A 227 -7.83 -16.79 2.86
N PHE A 228 -8.81 -16.10 3.44
CA PHE A 228 -8.66 -15.47 4.77
C PHE A 228 -8.42 -16.50 5.87
N LEU A 229 -9.14 -17.64 5.85
CA LEU A 229 -8.92 -18.73 6.80
C LEU A 229 -7.52 -19.34 6.66
N ILE A 230 -7.06 -19.61 5.44
CA ILE A 230 -5.69 -20.09 5.18
C ILE A 230 -4.66 -19.13 5.76
N LEU A 231 -4.87 -17.81 5.63
CA LEU A 231 -3.98 -16.79 6.16
C LEU A 231 -3.96 -16.77 7.68
N VAL A 232 -5.13 -16.67 8.32
CA VAL A 232 -5.23 -16.48 9.78
C VAL A 232 -4.81 -17.73 10.53
N LEU A 233 -5.16 -18.92 10.02
CA LEU A 233 -4.82 -20.21 10.63
C LEU A 233 -3.39 -20.67 10.31
N SER A 234 -2.56 -19.84 9.67
CA SER A 234 -1.18 -20.25 9.36
C SER A 234 -0.37 -20.51 10.63
N PRO A 235 0.40 -21.61 10.71
CA PRO A 235 1.25 -21.91 11.86
C PRO A 235 2.26 -20.78 12.17
N GLY A 236 2.82 -20.16 11.14
CA GLY A 236 3.79 -19.07 11.30
C GLY A 236 3.22 -17.83 12.01
N ASN A 237 1.91 -17.56 11.91
CA ASN A 237 1.27 -16.48 12.67
C ASN A 237 1.25 -16.80 14.17
N HIS A 238 1.05 -18.06 14.57
CA HIS A 238 1.11 -18.50 15.97
C HIS A 238 2.54 -18.39 16.52
N VAL A 239 3.53 -18.89 15.78
CA VAL A 239 4.96 -18.78 16.16
C VAL A 239 5.35 -17.32 16.37
N ARG A 240 4.91 -16.42 15.48
CA ARG A 240 5.18 -14.98 15.61
C ARG A 240 4.50 -14.38 16.84
N LEU A 241 3.27 -14.75 17.15
CA LEU A 241 2.54 -14.27 18.31
C LEU A 241 3.24 -14.71 19.63
N GLU A 242 3.60 -16.00 19.74
CA GLU A 242 4.34 -16.52 20.90
C GLU A 242 5.67 -15.80 21.13
N ASN A 243 6.39 -15.47 20.05
CA ASN A 243 7.64 -14.71 20.14
C ASN A 243 7.42 -13.26 20.62
N MET A 244 6.28 -12.66 20.32
CA MET A 244 5.92 -11.32 20.81
C MET A 244 5.52 -11.36 22.30
N GLU A 245 4.76 -12.36 22.74
CA GLU A 245 4.33 -12.52 24.13
C GLU A 245 5.51 -12.75 25.09
N LYS A 246 6.54 -13.46 24.66
CA LYS A 246 7.80 -13.62 25.43
C LYS A 246 8.54 -12.32 25.73
N GLY A 247 8.19 -11.21 24.99
CA GLY A 247 8.78 -9.88 25.13
C GLY A 247 8.00 -8.93 26.06
N SER A 248 7.19 -9.39 27.03
CA SER A 248 6.36 -8.56 27.93
C SER A 248 5.34 -7.68 27.20
N PHE A 249 4.57 -8.24 26.28
CA PHE A 249 3.53 -7.53 25.55
C PHE A 249 2.36 -7.15 26.48
N ASP A 250 2.15 -5.84 26.72
CA ASP A 250 0.98 -5.34 27.43
C ASP A 250 -0.16 -5.07 26.43
N TYR A 251 -1.21 -5.88 26.51
CA TYR A 251 -2.35 -5.81 25.62
C TYR A 251 -3.14 -4.48 25.78
N PHE A 252 -3.23 -3.94 26.97
CA PHE A 252 -3.96 -2.68 27.21
C PHE A 252 -3.20 -1.48 26.66
N GLU A 253 -1.91 -1.36 26.93
CA GLU A 253 -1.06 -0.32 26.35
C GLU A 253 -1.08 -0.38 24.82
N HIS A 254 -1.07 -1.59 24.28
CA HIS A 254 -1.14 -1.81 22.83
C HIS A 254 -2.46 -1.32 22.23
N ILE A 255 -3.62 -1.60 22.86
CA ILE A 255 -4.93 -1.13 22.37
C ILE A 255 -4.99 0.39 22.35
N PHE A 256 -4.51 1.08 23.39
CA PHE A 256 -4.47 2.54 23.40
C PHE A 256 -3.63 3.10 22.27
N THR A 257 -2.44 2.56 22.05
CA THR A 257 -1.58 2.92 20.92
C THR A 257 -2.25 2.64 19.58
N ALA A 258 -2.95 1.51 19.43
CA ALA A 258 -3.67 1.16 18.21
C ALA A 258 -4.84 2.13 17.95
N ILE A 259 -5.56 2.53 18.96
CA ILE A 259 -6.62 3.56 18.87
C ILE A 259 -6.02 4.90 18.44
N GLU A 260 -4.90 5.31 19.02
CA GLU A 260 -4.19 6.53 18.61
C GLU A 260 -3.81 6.48 17.13
N ILE A 261 -3.19 5.39 16.68
CA ILE A 261 -2.81 5.20 15.27
C ILE A 261 -4.05 5.20 14.35
N PHE A 262 -5.16 4.63 14.80
CA PHE A 262 -6.43 4.66 14.09
C PHE A 262 -6.91 6.10 13.86
N PHE A 263 -6.95 6.93 14.90
CA PHE A 263 -7.35 8.34 14.78
C PHE A 263 -6.37 9.17 13.96
N ILE A 264 -5.05 8.94 14.12
CA ILE A 264 -4.04 9.56 13.25
C ILE A 264 -4.30 9.20 11.78
N SER A 265 -4.64 7.95 11.49
CA SER A 265 -4.94 7.51 10.13
C SER A 265 -6.21 8.17 9.55
N LEU A 266 -7.24 8.40 10.38
CA LEU A 266 -8.42 9.17 9.99
C LEU A 266 -8.05 10.65 9.74
N PHE A 267 -7.23 11.24 10.61
CA PHE A 267 -6.79 12.63 10.47
C PHE A 267 -5.98 12.84 9.18
N GLU A 268 -5.06 11.94 8.85
CA GLU A 268 -4.28 12.01 7.61
C GLU A 268 -5.15 11.85 6.35
N ASN A 269 -6.30 11.20 6.46
CA ASN A 269 -7.31 11.08 5.42
C ASN A 269 -8.44 12.13 5.55
N SER A 270 -8.29 13.14 6.40
CA SER A 270 -9.33 14.15 6.68
C SER A 270 -9.83 14.87 5.43
N LEU A 271 -8.96 15.16 4.47
CA LEU A 271 -9.35 15.76 3.19
C LEU A 271 -10.39 14.90 2.44
N LEU A 272 -10.21 13.58 2.44
CA LEU A 272 -11.15 12.63 1.82
C LEU A 272 -12.45 12.55 2.62
N LEU A 273 -12.36 12.49 3.97
CA LEU A 273 -13.54 12.44 4.85
C LEU A 273 -14.37 13.71 4.75
N ILE A 274 -13.74 14.88 4.74
CA ILE A 274 -14.41 16.18 4.54
C ILE A 274 -15.07 16.24 3.16
N ALA A 275 -14.38 15.79 2.12
CA ALA A 275 -14.95 15.73 0.78
C ALA A 275 -16.17 14.79 0.72
N MET A 276 -16.12 13.62 1.36
CA MET A 276 -17.27 12.71 1.47
C MET A 276 -18.45 13.36 2.17
N ALA A 277 -18.21 13.97 3.36
CA ALA A 277 -19.24 14.63 4.14
C ALA A 277 -19.89 15.78 3.34
N TYR A 278 -19.08 16.57 2.65
CA TYR A 278 -19.58 17.67 1.82
C TYR A 278 -20.44 17.19 0.63
N LEU A 279 -19.98 16.13 -0.07
CA LEU A 279 -20.75 15.56 -1.19
C LEU A 279 -22.06 14.92 -0.72
N LEU A 280 -22.07 14.28 0.45
CA LEU A 280 -23.29 13.77 1.07
C LEU A 280 -24.23 14.91 1.50
N TYR A 281 -23.69 15.98 2.06
CA TYR A 281 -24.49 17.17 2.38
C TYR A 281 -25.18 17.75 1.14
N LEU A 282 -24.44 17.90 0.02
CA LEU A 282 -25.04 18.35 -1.25
C LEU A 282 -26.14 17.38 -1.72
N SER A 283 -25.93 16.09 -1.58
CA SER A 283 -26.89 15.06 -1.96
C SER A 283 -28.19 15.11 -1.15
N VAL A 284 -28.08 15.37 0.15
CA VAL A 284 -29.24 15.60 1.02
C VAL A 284 -29.96 16.91 0.66
N LYS A 285 -29.20 18.00 0.55
CA LYS A 285 -29.72 19.34 0.20
C LYS A 285 -30.50 19.34 -1.12
N HIS A 286 -30.01 18.63 -2.12
CA HIS A 286 -30.65 18.54 -3.45
C HIS A 286 -31.62 17.35 -3.57
N LYS A 287 -31.88 16.61 -2.48
CA LYS A 287 -32.84 15.49 -2.40
C LYS A 287 -32.58 14.35 -3.41
N ILE A 288 -31.32 14.14 -3.80
CA ILE A 288 -30.95 13.16 -4.84
C ILE A 288 -30.66 11.73 -4.28
N LEU A 289 -30.65 11.53 -2.96
CA LEU A 289 -30.34 10.25 -2.32
C LEU A 289 -31.24 9.12 -2.81
N ARG A 290 -32.57 9.35 -2.90
CA ARG A 290 -33.53 8.31 -3.34
C ARG A 290 -33.36 7.99 -4.82
N LYS A 291 -33.06 9.00 -5.66
CA LYS A 291 -32.91 8.84 -7.11
C LYS A 291 -31.70 7.96 -7.46
N TYR A 292 -30.63 8.03 -6.69
CA TYR A 292 -29.36 7.31 -6.91
C TYR A 292 -29.06 6.30 -5.80
N LYS A 293 -30.07 5.71 -5.17
CA LYS A 293 -29.93 4.80 -4.04
C LYS A 293 -28.87 3.70 -4.28
N GLU A 294 -28.88 3.09 -5.44
CA GLU A 294 -27.98 1.98 -5.77
C GLU A 294 -26.51 2.45 -5.91
N GLN A 295 -26.30 3.65 -6.45
CA GLN A 295 -24.98 4.23 -6.58
C GLN A 295 -24.43 4.69 -5.20
N TYR A 296 -25.30 5.14 -4.29
CA TYR A 296 -24.92 5.40 -2.89
C TYR A 296 -24.56 4.09 -2.17
N LEU A 297 -25.25 2.98 -2.43
CA LEU A 297 -24.88 1.66 -1.91
C LEU A 297 -23.53 1.18 -2.48
N GLN A 298 -23.24 1.47 -3.75
CA GLN A 298 -21.92 1.25 -4.34
C GLN A 298 -20.86 2.05 -3.58
N ALA A 299 -21.08 3.35 -3.33
CA ALA A 299 -20.15 4.19 -2.58
C ALA A 299 -19.99 3.69 -1.13
N LEU A 300 -21.08 3.28 -0.47
CA LEU A 300 -21.06 2.70 0.87
C LEU A 300 -20.26 1.39 0.92
N TYR A 301 -20.43 0.50 -0.06
CA TYR A 301 -19.64 -0.74 -0.15
C TYR A 301 -18.14 -0.44 -0.23
N LEU A 302 -17.73 0.52 -1.08
CA LEU A 302 -16.33 0.93 -1.20
C LEU A 302 -15.80 1.48 0.13
N PHE A 303 -16.57 2.36 0.77
CA PHE A 303 -16.20 2.90 2.07
C PHE A 303 -16.07 1.81 3.13
N MET A 304 -17.00 0.85 3.17
CA MET A 304 -16.99 -0.24 4.15
C MET A 304 -15.78 -1.15 4.00
N VAL A 305 -15.35 -1.48 2.76
CA VAL A 305 -14.11 -2.25 2.55
C VAL A 305 -12.91 -1.49 3.12
N GLY A 306 -12.76 -0.20 2.79
CA GLY A 306 -11.67 0.62 3.30
C GLY A 306 -11.72 0.77 4.82
N PHE A 307 -12.87 1.16 5.37
CA PHE A 307 -13.03 1.40 6.81
C PHE A 307 -12.85 0.14 7.66
N ALA A 308 -13.43 -0.99 7.23
CA ALA A 308 -13.27 -2.26 7.94
C ALA A 308 -11.79 -2.71 7.95
N SER A 309 -11.04 -2.46 6.86
CA SER A 309 -9.61 -2.78 6.82
C SER A 309 -8.78 -1.94 7.80
N LEU A 310 -9.20 -0.72 8.11
CA LEU A 310 -8.56 0.14 9.11
C LEU A 310 -8.99 -0.24 10.52
N ALA A 311 -10.29 -0.43 10.74
CA ALA A 311 -10.88 -0.67 12.05
C ALA A 311 -10.41 -2.01 12.68
N ILE A 312 -10.29 -3.06 11.89
CA ILE A 312 -9.82 -4.38 12.39
C ILE A 312 -8.37 -4.30 12.92
N MET A 313 -7.58 -3.33 12.47
CA MET A 313 -6.22 -3.15 12.92
C MET A 313 -6.09 -2.73 14.40
N ILE A 314 -7.16 -2.24 15.01
CA ILE A 314 -7.20 -1.95 16.46
C ILE A 314 -6.95 -3.23 17.26
N PHE A 315 -7.40 -4.38 16.76
CA PHE A 315 -7.24 -5.69 17.38
C PHE A 315 -5.97 -6.43 16.94
N SER A 316 -5.19 -5.84 16.03
CA SER A 316 -3.93 -6.46 15.57
C SER A 316 -2.81 -6.22 16.57
N PRO A 317 -1.99 -7.22 16.90
CA PRO A 317 -0.84 -7.05 17.81
C PRO A 317 0.23 -6.08 17.26
N ASN A 318 0.14 -5.67 16.00
CA ASN A 318 1.00 -4.66 15.40
C ASN A 318 0.20 -3.83 14.39
N PHE A 319 0.14 -2.52 14.58
CA PHE A 319 -0.56 -1.59 13.69
C PHE A 319 0.43 -0.60 13.04
N PRO A 320 1.19 -1.00 12.03
CA PRO A 320 2.09 -0.08 11.34
C PRO A 320 1.31 0.88 10.44
N ALA A 321 1.85 2.08 10.26
CA ALA A 321 1.22 3.16 9.48
C ALA A 321 0.78 2.74 8.06
N ARG A 322 1.56 1.88 7.38
CA ARG A 322 1.27 1.33 6.05
C ARG A 322 -0.03 0.51 5.98
N SER A 323 -0.54 0.03 7.12
CA SER A 323 -1.81 -0.73 7.16
C SER A 323 -3.04 0.13 6.85
N SER A 324 -2.92 1.48 6.87
CA SER A 324 -3.99 2.39 6.45
C SER A 324 -4.15 2.52 4.92
N THR A 325 -3.22 1.95 4.13
CA THR A 325 -3.22 2.06 2.65
C THR A 325 -4.55 1.64 2.00
N PRO A 326 -5.19 0.50 2.36
CA PRO A 326 -6.47 0.13 1.76
C PRO A 326 -7.56 1.16 2.05
N PHE A 327 -7.60 1.69 3.29
CA PHE A 327 -8.56 2.75 3.65
C PHE A 327 -8.40 3.97 2.75
N THR A 328 -7.18 4.43 2.51
CA THR A 328 -6.90 5.57 1.63
C THR A 328 -7.38 5.30 0.19
N PHE A 329 -7.03 4.15 -0.40
CA PHE A 329 -7.36 3.84 -1.80
C PHE A 329 -8.88 3.70 -2.01
N PHE A 330 -9.57 3.00 -1.12
CA PHE A 330 -11.01 2.86 -1.18
C PHE A 330 -11.73 4.18 -0.86
N SER A 331 -11.19 5.02 0.02
CA SER A 331 -11.73 6.36 0.30
C SER A 331 -11.64 7.29 -0.92
N ILE A 332 -10.55 7.26 -1.67
CA ILE A 332 -10.44 8.00 -2.95
C ILE A 332 -11.52 7.54 -3.93
N ALA A 333 -11.71 6.22 -4.05
CA ALA A 333 -12.74 5.66 -4.91
C ALA A 333 -14.16 6.07 -4.45
N THR A 334 -14.41 6.09 -3.15
CA THR A 334 -15.68 6.53 -2.55
C THR A 334 -15.97 7.98 -2.85
N VAL A 335 -15.01 8.89 -2.60
CA VAL A 335 -15.17 10.33 -2.92
C VAL A 335 -15.48 10.53 -4.40
N LEU A 336 -14.76 9.83 -5.28
CA LEU A 336 -14.96 9.96 -6.71
C LEU A 336 -16.32 9.39 -7.15
N CYS A 337 -16.81 8.32 -6.51
CA CYS A 337 -18.15 7.78 -6.75
C CYS A 337 -19.23 8.79 -6.35
N LEU A 338 -19.15 9.36 -5.15
CA LEU A 338 -20.06 10.42 -4.67
C LEU A 338 -20.01 11.66 -5.56
N TYR A 339 -18.81 12.08 -5.97
CA TYR A 339 -18.66 13.19 -6.92
C TYR A 339 -19.35 12.89 -8.26
N ASN A 340 -19.24 11.68 -8.78
CA ASN A 340 -19.90 11.30 -10.04
C ASN A 340 -21.43 11.36 -9.93
N ILE A 341 -22.00 11.01 -8.76
CA ILE A 341 -23.45 11.12 -8.50
C ILE A 341 -23.90 12.59 -8.53
N VAL A 342 -23.20 13.44 -7.76
CA VAL A 342 -23.52 14.87 -7.63
C VAL A 342 -23.34 15.60 -8.99
N ASN A 343 -22.28 15.27 -9.72
CA ASN A 343 -21.96 15.85 -11.02
C ASN A 343 -22.96 15.45 -12.11
N LYS A 344 -23.61 14.27 -12.00
CA LYS A 344 -24.65 13.84 -12.95
C LYS A 344 -25.88 14.71 -12.91
N GLU A 345 -26.18 15.33 -11.77
CA GLU A 345 -27.27 16.31 -11.60
C GLU A 345 -26.80 17.75 -11.86
N GLU A 346 -25.61 17.92 -12.45
CA GLU A 346 -25.02 19.23 -12.76
C GLU A 346 -24.90 20.18 -11.54
N ILE A 347 -24.96 19.59 -10.33
CA ILE A 347 -24.80 20.34 -9.09
C ILE A 347 -23.37 20.84 -8.99
N LYS A 348 -23.24 22.16 -8.89
CA LYS A 348 -21.92 22.79 -8.79
C LYS A 348 -21.27 22.53 -7.45
N VAL A 349 -20.31 21.63 -7.41
CA VAL A 349 -19.55 21.29 -6.20
C VAL A 349 -18.65 22.44 -5.77
N MET A 350 -18.03 23.14 -6.73
CA MET A 350 -17.06 24.19 -6.47
C MET A 350 -16.99 25.19 -7.64
N SER A 351 -16.66 26.46 -7.36
CA SER A 351 -16.39 27.42 -8.43
C SER A 351 -15.09 27.10 -9.15
N SER A 352 -14.99 27.46 -10.42
CA SER A 352 -13.80 27.24 -11.24
C SER A 352 -12.54 27.91 -10.67
N VAL A 353 -12.70 29.07 -10.02
CA VAL A 353 -11.60 29.78 -9.35
C VAL A 353 -11.07 28.97 -8.16
N LYS A 354 -11.96 28.51 -7.27
CA LYS A 354 -11.57 27.67 -6.12
C LYS A 354 -10.86 26.38 -6.58
N GLN A 355 -11.38 25.77 -7.65
CA GLN A 355 -10.76 24.56 -8.23
C GLN A 355 -9.33 24.83 -8.74
N LYS A 356 -9.12 25.94 -9.47
CA LYS A 356 -7.78 26.33 -9.94
C LYS A 356 -6.81 26.61 -8.78
N VAL A 357 -7.29 27.28 -7.72
CA VAL A 357 -6.48 27.56 -6.52
C VAL A 357 -6.06 26.23 -5.84
N LEU A 358 -7.01 25.30 -5.65
CA LEU A 358 -6.68 23.98 -5.05
C LEU A 358 -5.68 23.19 -5.90
N TYR A 359 -5.83 23.20 -7.23
CA TYR A 359 -4.84 22.54 -8.09
C TYR A 359 -3.47 23.24 -8.04
N GLY A 360 -3.43 24.57 -7.94
CA GLY A 360 -2.19 25.31 -7.74
C GLY A 360 -1.49 24.93 -6.44
N LEU A 361 -2.23 24.90 -5.33
CA LEU A 361 -1.70 24.48 -4.02
C LEU A 361 -1.23 23.03 -4.03
N ALA A 362 -2.00 22.11 -4.62
CA ALA A 362 -1.62 20.71 -4.74
C ALA A 362 -0.36 20.51 -5.59
N LEU A 363 -0.23 21.27 -6.69
CA LEU A 363 0.96 21.24 -7.54
C LEU A 363 2.18 21.79 -6.80
N SER A 364 2.05 22.90 -6.09
CA SER A 364 3.13 23.47 -5.28
C SER A 364 3.58 22.49 -4.19
N TYR A 365 2.64 21.88 -3.49
CA TYR A 365 2.93 20.84 -2.51
C TYR A 365 3.67 19.64 -3.14
N PHE A 366 3.19 19.15 -4.29
CA PHE A 366 3.83 18.06 -5.01
C PHE A 366 5.26 18.43 -5.42
N VAL A 367 5.47 19.60 -6.02
CA VAL A 367 6.81 20.04 -6.47
C VAL A 367 7.79 20.11 -5.31
N VAL A 368 7.40 20.73 -4.18
CA VAL A 368 8.26 20.86 -3.00
C VAL A 368 8.60 19.48 -2.42
N THR A 369 7.59 18.64 -2.17
CA THR A 369 7.79 17.33 -1.53
C THR A 369 8.49 16.34 -2.45
N ALA A 370 8.23 16.35 -3.76
CA ALA A 370 8.91 15.52 -4.74
C ALA A 370 10.39 15.94 -4.90
N SER A 371 10.68 17.24 -4.92
CA SER A 371 12.08 17.74 -4.98
C SER A 371 12.86 17.31 -3.75
N ASN A 372 12.29 17.43 -2.56
CA ASN A 372 12.90 16.95 -1.31
C ASN A 372 13.13 15.44 -1.35
N ALA A 373 12.13 14.67 -1.79
CA ALA A 373 12.23 13.21 -1.91
C ALA A 373 13.35 12.80 -2.89
N TYR A 374 13.49 13.48 -4.03
CA TYR A 374 14.58 13.21 -4.97
C TYR A 374 15.96 13.59 -4.41
N GLY A 375 16.08 14.72 -3.70
CA GLY A 375 17.33 15.09 -3.02
C GLY A 375 17.76 14.01 -2.01
N ALA A 376 16.81 13.56 -1.18
CA ALA A 376 17.05 12.47 -0.23
C ALA A 376 17.41 11.15 -0.93
N LEU A 377 16.74 10.83 -2.05
CA LEU A 377 16.99 9.62 -2.84
C LEU A 377 18.42 9.56 -3.40
N PHE A 378 18.94 10.67 -3.95
CA PHE A 378 20.31 10.70 -4.44
C PHE A 378 21.32 10.57 -3.31
N THR A 379 21.09 11.24 -2.18
CA THR A 379 21.95 11.14 -1.00
C THR A 379 22.01 9.74 -0.44
N ILE A 380 20.86 9.06 -0.24
CA ILE A 380 20.84 7.70 0.28
C ILE A 380 21.43 6.68 -0.69
N ARG A 381 21.25 6.89 -2.00
CA ARG A 381 21.88 6.04 -3.03
C ARG A 381 23.39 6.13 -2.98
N ASP A 382 23.94 7.33 -2.79
CA ASP A 382 25.39 7.55 -2.62
C ASP A 382 25.90 6.91 -1.33
N ASP A 383 25.22 7.12 -0.20
CA ASP A 383 25.54 6.50 1.07
C ASP A 383 25.56 4.96 1.00
N CYS A 384 24.56 4.35 0.35
CA CYS A 384 24.51 2.90 0.17
C CYS A 384 25.68 2.39 -0.65
N LYS A 385 26.04 3.08 -1.75
CA LYS A 385 27.20 2.70 -2.57
C LYS A 385 28.50 2.77 -1.78
N GLN A 386 28.71 3.87 -1.03
CA GLN A 386 29.92 4.04 -0.21
C GLN A 386 29.99 2.97 0.89
N ARG A 387 28.86 2.67 1.52
CA ARG A 387 28.77 1.61 2.53
C ARG A 387 29.06 0.23 1.95
N ASP A 388 28.52 -0.10 0.77
CA ASP A 388 28.79 -1.38 0.11
C ASP A 388 30.29 -1.55 -0.19
N VAL A 389 30.94 -0.50 -0.72
CA VAL A 389 32.40 -0.51 -0.96
C VAL A 389 33.16 -0.73 0.36
N GLN A 390 32.75 -0.03 1.43
CA GLN A 390 33.37 -0.16 2.75
C GLN A 390 33.21 -1.58 3.30
N ILE A 391 32.00 -2.17 3.24
CA ILE A 391 31.73 -3.52 3.69
C ILE A 391 32.58 -4.54 2.92
N GLN A 392 32.61 -4.43 1.58
CA GLN A 392 33.41 -5.35 0.75
C GLN A 392 34.91 -5.27 1.07
N LYS A 393 35.42 -4.06 1.30
CA LYS A 393 36.81 -3.85 1.72
C LYS A 393 37.09 -4.55 3.07
N MET A 394 36.26 -4.28 4.09
CA MET A 394 36.43 -4.90 5.43
C MET A 394 36.35 -6.44 5.36
N ILE A 395 35.46 -6.99 4.55
CA ILE A 395 35.36 -8.43 4.33
C ILE A 395 36.64 -8.97 3.65
N SER A 396 37.16 -8.28 2.65
CA SER A 396 38.42 -8.70 1.98
C SER A 396 39.64 -8.67 2.91
N GLU A 397 39.60 -7.83 3.94
CA GLU A 397 40.60 -7.75 5.01
C GLU A 397 40.38 -8.82 6.11
N GLY A 398 39.40 -9.72 5.95
CA GLY A 398 39.10 -10.80 6.88
C GLY A 398 38.25 -10.40 8.09
N GLN A 399 37.72 -9.17 8.12
CA GLN A 399 36.88 -8.70 9.22
C GLN A 399 35.51 -9.36 9.15
N LYS A 400 35.00 -9.82 10.28
CA LYS A 400 33.67 -10.45 10.42
C LYS A 400 32.72 -9.69 11.33
N ASP A 401 33.25 -8.75 12.12
CA ASP A 401 32.48 -7.85 12.99
C ASP A 401 32.63 -6.43 12.50
N LEU A 402 31.58 -5.91 11.85
CA LEU A 402 31.67 -4.66 11.12
C LEU A 402 30.98 -3.52 11.86
N VAL A 403 31.62 -2.33 11.80
CA VAL A 403 31.05 -1.05 12.25
C VAL A 403 30.95 -0.13 11.06
N VAL A 404 29.71 0.32 10.73
CA VAL A 404 29.44 1.20 9.60
C VAL A 404 28.89 2.55 10.05
N GLU A 405 29.12 3.59 9.26
CA GLU A 405 28.58 4.91 9.55
C GLU A 405 27.05 4.94 9.29
N PRO A 406 26.26 5.70 10.08
CA PRO A 406 24.83 5.90 9.82
C PRO A 406 24.62 6.61 8.49
N PHE A 407 23.48 6.37 7.86
CA PHE A 407 23.08 7.11 6.66
C PHE A 407 22.82 8.59 6.98
N ARG A 408 23.10 9.49 6.05
CA ARG A 408 22.88 10.94 6.21
C ARG A 408 21.39 11.32 6.13
N VAL A 409 20.53 10.44 5.61
CA VAL A 409 19.09 10.66 5.41
C VAL A 409 18.29 9.75 6.33
N GLN A 410 17.22 10.30 6.93
CA GLN A 410 16.26 9.57 7.73
C GLN A 410 14.96 9.31 6.94
N THR A 411 14.18 8.33 7.40
CA THR A 411 12.84 8.03 6.85
C THR A 411 11.94 9.26 6.92
N SER A 412 11.28 9.57 5.80
CA SER A 412 10.20 10.56 5.69
C SER A 412 8.95 9.91 5.07
N ARG A 413 7.88 10.68 4.87
CA ARG A 413 6.68 10.18 4.18
C ARG A 413 7.01 9.58 2.80
N TYR A 414 7.89 10.20 2.03
CA TYR A 414 8.18 9.86 0.63
C TYR A 414 9.42 9.01 0.44
N ILE A 415 10.26 8.89 1.45
CA ILE A 415 11.45 8.03 1.45
C ILE A 415 11.43 7.13 2.68
N PHE A 416 11.44 5.83 2.46
CA PHE A 416 11.64 4.85 3.53
C PHE A 416 13.08 4.37 3.55
N ILE A 417 13.69 4.39 4.74
CA ILE A 417 15.06 3.94 4.99
C ILE A 417 15.06 3.04 6.20
N ALA A 418 15.57 1.82 6.05
CA ALA A 418 15.79 0.91 7.16
C ALA A 418 17.29 0.72 7.35
N ASP A 419 17.86 1.49 8.27
CA ASP A 419 19.27 1.41 8.64
C ASP A 419 19.52 0.39 9.75
N VAL A 420 20.76 -0.10 9.86
CA VAL A 420 21.25 -0.86 11.00
C VAL A 420 21.27 0.01 12.27
N ARG A 421 21.27 -0.61 13.45
CA ARG A 421 21.37 0.08 14.75
C ARG A 421 22.67 -0.26 15.45
N GLN A 422 22.95 0.41 16.56
CA GLN A 422 24.10 0.06 17.43
C GLN A 422 23.94 -1.34 18.03
N ASP A 423 22.71 -1.72 18.38
CA ASP A 423 22.43 -3.07 18.86
C ASP A 423 22.52 -4.10 17.73
N PRO A 424 23.51 -5.01 17.75
CA PRO A 424 23.66 -6.01 16.70
C PRO A 424 22.52 -7.02 16.65
N LYS A 425 21.70 -7.15 17.72
CA LYS A 425 20.52 -8.01 17.77
C LYS A 425 19.30 -7.40 17.08
N TYR A 426 19.38 -6.13 16.68
CA TYR A 426 18.28 -5.51 15.92
C TYR A 426 18.03 -6.26 14.61
N PHE A 427 16.76 -6.45 14.23
CA PHE A 427 16.38 -7.31 13.11
C PHE A 427 17.06 -6.95 11.77
N ALA A 428 17.24 -5.66 11.46
CA ALA A 428 17.90 -5.23 10.23
C ALA A 428 19.41 -5.59 10.24
N ASN A 429 20.06 -5.51 11.40
CA ASN A 429 21.44 -5.95 11.57
C ASN A 429 21.57 -7.45 11.34
N GLN A 430 20.69 -8.27 11.93
CA GLN A 430 20.70 -9.72 11.75
C GLN A 430 20.49 -10.12 10.28
N ILE A 431 19.62 -9.43 9.55
CA ILE A 431 19.38 -9.68 8.12
C ILE A 431 20.67 -9.42 7.33
N LEU A 432 21.32 -8.26 7.54
CA LEU A 432 22.56 -7.93 6.82
C LEU A 432 23.73 -8.81 7.25
N THR A 433 23.81 -9.20 8.52
CA THR A 433 24.79 -10.18 9.03
C THR A 433 24.70 -11.50 8.25
N ARG A 434 23.50 -12.03 8.05
CA ARG A 434 23.26 -13.23 7.24
C ARG A 434 23.58 -13.01 5.77
N TYR A 435 23.13 -11.89 5.20
CA TYR A 435 23.30 -11.56 3.77
C TYR A 435 24.79 -11.48 3.37
N TYR A 436 25.63 -10.89 4.21
CA TYR A 436 27.08 -10.73 3.98
C TYR A 436 27.93 -11.83 4.62
N HIS A 437 27.35 -12.86 5.25
CA HIS A 437 28.06 -13.94 5.97
C HIS A 437 29.04 -13.42 7.05
N LEU A 438 28.57 -12.49 7.89
CA LEU A 438 29.31 -11.87 8.97
C LEU A 438 29.00 -12.51 10.33
N ASN A 439 29.79 -12.19 11.37
CA ASN A 439 29.42 -12.45 12.77
C ASN A 439 28.47 -11.37 13.28
N SER A 440 28.77 -10.10 12.97
CA SER A 440 27.93 -8.95 13.33
C SER A 440 28.14 -7.76 12.42
N ILE A 441 27.10 -6.92 12.31
CA ILE A 441 27.18 -5.58 11.71
C ILE A 441 26.39 -4.62 12.58
N ARG A 442 26.96 -3.45 12.86
CA ARG A 442 26.31 -2.38 13.63
C ARG A 442 26.75 -1.01 13.13
N ARG A 443 25.94 0.02 13.41
CA ARG A 443 26.38 1.40 13.13
C ARG A 443 27.25 1.95 14.25
N SER A 444 28.11 2.93 13.90
CA SER A 444 29.07 3.55 14.82
C SER A 444 28.41 4.40 15.91
N CYS A 445 27.27 5.03 15.61
CA CYS A 445 26.54 5.89 16.54
C CYS A 445 25.04 5.94 16.23
N ASP A 446 24.25 6.46 17.17
CA ASP A 446 22.85 6.75 16.95
C ASP A 446 22.64 8.11 16.28
N TYR A 447 21.49 8.25 15.60
CA TYR A 447 21.10 9.55 15.03
C TYR A 447 20.86 10.56 16.15
N LYS A 448 21.33 11.79 15.95
CA LYS A 448 20.87 12.90 16.80
C LYS A 448 19.34 12.94 16.78
N LYS A 449 18.71 12.94 17.95
CA LYS A 449 17.28 13.25 18.03
C LYS A 449 17.06 14.62 17.41
N SER A 450 16.43 14.66 16.24
CA SER A 450 15.96 15.91 15.68
C SER A 450 14.92 16.49 16.64
N ASN A 451 15.09 17.74 17.07
CA ASN A 451 14.08 18.47 17.84
C ASN A 451 12.81 18.73 17.02
N TYR A 452 12.84 18.39 15.75
CA TYR A 452 11.71 18.51 14.83
C TYR A 452 11.34 17.12 14.33
N PRO A 453 10.06 16.72 14.37
CA PRO A 453 9.60 15.54 13.66
C PRO A 453 10.01 15.71 12.20
N ALA A 454 10.40 14.60 11.55
CA ALA A 454 10.71 14.60 10.12
C ALA A 454 9.49 15.11 9.36
N THR A 455 9.46 16.40 9.07
CA THR A 455 8.38 17.03 8.32
C THR A 455 8.71 16.89 6.84
N ASP A 456 7.71 16.66 6.02
CA ASP A 456 7.84 16.56 4.55
C ASP A 456 8.36 17.84 3.89
N PHE A 457 8.62 18.89 4.69
CA PHE A 457 9.01 20.22 4.28
C PHE A 457 10.46 20.60 4.62
N HIS A 458 11.29 19.68 5.15
CA HIS A 458 12.70 19.99 5.35
C HIS A 458 13.36 20.21 4.00
N LEU A 459 13.65 21.46 3.71
CA LEU A 459 14.49 21.86 2.59
C LEU A 459 15.86 21.19 2.73
N ILE A 460 16.42 20.79 1.60
CA ILE A 460 17.63 20.02 1.31
C ILE A 460 18.88 20.31 2.21
N GLN A 461 18.84 21.30 3.09
CA GLN A 461 20.01 21.80 3.81
C GLN A 461 20.62 20.84 4.85
N ASP A 462 19.90 19.82 5.31
CA ASP A 462 20.40 18.91 6.35
C ASP A 462 20.90 17.55 5.84
N TYR A 463 20.76 17.26 4.56
CA TYR A 463 21.16 15.97 3.97
C TYR A 463 22.68 15.73 3.89
N GLY A 464 23.49 16.64 4.36
CA GLY A 464 24.95 16.55 4.30
C GLY A 464 25.69 16.51 5.63
N LYS A 465 25.01 16.70 6.76
CA LYS A 465 25.67 16.77 8.08
C LYS A 465 25.74 15.39 8.73
N LYS A 466 26.90 15.02 9.30
CA LYS A 466 27.05 13.86 10.17
C LYS A 466 26.03 13.96 11.30
N VAL A 467 25.20 12.91 11.42
CA VAL A 467 24.02 12.88 12.30
C VAL A 467 24.32 12.19 13.63
N CYS A 468 25.61 11.95 13.92
CA CYS A 468 26.03 11.33 15.16
C CYS A 468 25.94 12.30 16.34
N GLU A 469 25.35 11.87 17.46
CA GLU A 469 25.62 12.52 18.75
C GLU A 469 27.09 12.24 19.10
N SER A 470 27.84 13.29 19.37
CA SER A 470 29.12 13.14 20.04
C SER A 470 28.83 12.45 21.37
N SER A 471 29.32 11.21 21.57
CA SER A 471 29.38 10.58 22.87
C SER A 471 30.14 11.54 23.81
N LYS A 472 29.40 12.24 24.65
CA LYS A 472 29.96 12.82 25.88
C LYS A 472 29.86 11.79 26.97
#